data_372aacafe2d403ce28ccb27fe02067b7
#
_entry.id   372aacafe2d403ce28ccb27fe02067b7
#
_cell.length_a   1.000
_cell.length_b   1.000
_cell.length_c   1.000
_cell.angle_alpha   90.00
_cell.angle_beta   90.00
_cell.angle_gamma   90.00
#
_symmetry.space_group_name_H-M   'P 1'
#
loop_
_entity.id
_entity.type
_entity.pdbx_description
1 polymer ?
#
loop_
_entity_poly.entity_id
_entity_poly.type
_entity_poly.pdbx_seq_one_letter_code
_entity_poly.pdbx_strand_id
1 'polypeptide(L)'
;VLDWPLNEKHLLRFVIAPLEIEETGTASQPIVFQDTTFAPGPIDVTYRFDSYRASYRYVFYERERWRWSGGGTLNIRDAEIRLRQGALTRVEKNTGFVPLLALEGQWRFAPGWYGLLDFEGLAAPQGRAIDVALKLGYDVTPNISVAGGYRILDGGADNDDLYTFARFDSAVLGLTWSFR
;
A
#
# COMPACT_ATOMS: atom_id res chain seq x y z
N VAL A 1 -7.89 4.39 -7.21
CA VAL A 1 -7.58 3.24 -8.09
C VAL A 1 -8.30 3.43 -9.40
N LEU A 2 -7.62 3.21 -10.51
CA LEU A 2 -8.18 3.19 -11.85
C LEU A 2 -7.84 1.84 -12.49
N ASP A 3 -8.87 1.08 -12.87
CA ASP A 3 -8.74 -0.17 -13.62
C ASP A 3 -9.10 0.07 -15.09
N TRP A 4 -8.18 -0.25 -15.99
CA TRP A 4 -8.36 -0.11 -17.43
C TRP A 4 -8.29 -1.46 -18.10
N PRO A 5 -9.43 -2.10 -18.42
CA PRO A 5 -9.44 -3.35 -19.15
C PRO A 5 -8.96 -3.11 -20.60
N LEU A 6 -7.92 -3.83 -21.00
CA LEU A 6 -7.46 -3.86 -22.40
C LEU A 6 -8.31 -4.82 -23.23
N ASN A 7 -8.75 -5.90 -22.61
CA ASN A 7 -9.72 -6.88 -23.11
C ASN A 7 -10.25 -7.73 -21.94
N GLU A 8 -10.96 -8.82 -22.21
CA GLU A 8 -11.56 -9.70 -21.18
C GLU A 8 -10.55 -10.30 -20.20
N LYS A 9 -9.28 -10.48 -20.63
CA LYS A 9 -8.24 -11.14 -19.82
C LYS A 9 -7.11 -10.22 -19.36
N HIS A 10 -6.96 -9.06 -19.95
CA HIS A 10 -5.81 -8.18 -19.71
C HIS A 10 -6.26 -6.85 -19.11
N LEU A 11 -5.64 -6.45 -18.02
CA LEU A 11 -5.98 -5.27 -17.24
C LEU A 11 -4.71 -4.46 -16.93
N LEU A 12 -4.81 -3.15 -17.08
CA LEU A 12 -3.89 -2.20 -16.45
C LEU A 12 -4.57 -1.60 -15.23
N ARG A 13 -3.85 -1.56 -14.12
CA ARG A 13 -4.32 -0.92 -12.88
C ARG A 13 -3.36 0.19 -12.47
N PHE A 14 -3.89 1.35 -12.16
CA PHE A 14 -3.14 2.48 -11.63
C PHE A 14 -3.65 2.80 -10.22
N VAL A 15 -2.72 2.97 -9.28
CA VAL A 15 -3.03 3.29 -7.89
C VAL A 15 -2.24 4.51 -7.46
N ILE A 16 -2.94 5.45 -6.82
CA ILE A 16 -2.33 6.54 -6.05
C ILE A 16 -2.78 6.32 -4.61
N ALA A 17 -1.83 6.13 -3.72
CA ALA A 17 -2.08 5.83 -2.31
C ALA A 17 -1.15 6.69 -1.42
N PRO A 18 -1.55 7.94 -1.13
CA PRO A 18 -0.85 8.77 -0.16
C PRO A 18 -1.10 8.25 1.26
N LEU A 19 -0.06 8.29 2.09
CA LEU A 19 -0.12 8.02 3.52
C LEU A 19 0.73 9.05 4.25
N GLU A 20 0.12 9.78 5.19
CA GLU A 20 0.83 10.67 6.10
C GLU A 20 0.32 10.43 7.52
N ILE A 21 1.26 10.28 8.46
CA ILE A 21 1.00 10.07 9.87
C ILE A 21 1.83 11.10 10.63
N GLU A 22 1.16 11.87 11.47
CA GLU A 22 1.79 12.84 12.36
C GLU A 22 1.53 12.43 13.80
N GLU A 23 2.60 12.37 14.58
CA GLU A 23 2.51 12.06 16.01
C GLU A 23 3.41 13.01 16.81
N THR A 24 2.91 13.44 17.98
CA THR A 24 3.70 14.12 18.98
C THR A 24 3.99 13.16 20.12
N GLY A 25 5.27 12.87 20.32
CA GLY A 25 5.74 11.98 21.38
C GLY A 25 6.66 12.69 22.36
N THR A 26 7.15 11.94 23.33
CA THR A 26 8.19 12.41 24.27
C THR A 26 9.38 11.47 24.18
N ALA A 27 10.51 11.97 23.70
CA ALA A 27 11.77 11.23 23.70
C ALA A 27 12.30 11.10 25.14
N SER A 28 12.49 9.88 25.60
CA SER A 28 13.07 9.60 26.94
C SER A 28 14.60 9.66 26.93
N GLN A 29 15.21 9.55 25.76
CA GLN A 29 16.67 9.59 25.54
C GLN A 29 16.97 10.47 24.32
N PRO A 30 18.23 10.97 24.19
CA PRO A 30 18.63 11.69 22.97
C PRO A 30 18.43 10.82 21.71
N ILE A 31 17.88 11.41 20.66
CA ILE A 31 17.70 10.78 19.35
C ILE A 31 18.68 11.41 18.37
N VAL A 32 19.53 10.60 17.76
CA VAL A 32 20.39 11.04 16.65
C VAL A 32 19.68 10.77 15.33
N PHE A 33 19.44 11.82 14.54
CA PHE A 33 18.81 11.72 13.23
C PHE A 33 19.42 12.74 12.29
N GLN A 34 19.88 12.30 11.12
CA GLN A 34 20.54 13.16 10.10
C GLN A 34 21.66 14.02 10.73
N ASP A 35 22.62 13.38 11.37
CA ASP A 35 23.79 14.00 12.06
C ASP A 35 23.42 15.08 13.08
N THR A 36 22.19 15.05 13.57
CA THR A 36 21.66 15.98 14.55
C THR A 36 21.12 15.23 15.77
N THR A 37 21.50 15.69 16.95
CA THR A 37 21.00 15.15 18.21
C THR A 37 19.81 15.96 18.71
N PHE A 38 18.65 15.32 18.81
CA PHE A 38 17.46 15.83 19.49
C PHE A 38 17.54 15.49 20.98
N ALA A 39 17.30 16.48 21.84
CA ALA A 39 17.32 16.27 23.28
C ALA A 39 16.11 15.46 23.77
N PRO A 40 16.19 14.83 24.96
CA PRO A 40 15.01 14.28 25.59
C PRO A 40 13.94 15.36 25.77
N GLY A 41 12.66 15.00 25.51
CA GLY A 41 11.54 15.94 25.62
C GLY A 41 10.52 15.76 24.49
N PRO A 42 9.54 16.68 24.39
CA PRO A 42 8.53 16.64 23.34
C PRO A 42 9.14 16.73 21.95
N ILE A 43 8.70 15.88 21.04
CA ILE A 43 9.15 15.82 19.65
C ILE A 43 7.98 15.47 18.74
N ASP A 44 7.87 16.20 17.63
CA ASP A 44 6.89 15.90 16.56
C ASP A 44 7.58 15.05 15.49
N VAL A 45 6.90 13.99 15.09
CA VAL A 45 7.33 13.05 14.06
C VAL A 45 6.29 13.02 12.97
N THR A 46 6.68 13.32 11.73
CA THR A 46 5.86 13.11 10.55
C THR A 46 6.47 11.99 9.73
N TYR A 47 5.65 11.00 9.39
CA TYR A 47 5.99 9.94 8.47
C TYR A 47 5.07 10.03 7.25
N ARG A 48 5.63 10.29 6.06
CA ARG A 48 4.91 10.28 4.79
C ARG A 48 5.39 9.12 3.95
N PHE A 49 4.45 8.43 3.33
CA PHE A 49 4.73 7.30 2.45
C PHE A 49 3.74 7.29 1.29
N ASP A 50 4.09 7.97 0.23
CA ASP A 50 3.27 8.02 -0.98
C ASP A 50 3.65 6.87 -1.91
N SER A 51 2.64 6.21 -2.46
CA SER A 51 2.79 5.06 -3.34
C SER A 51 2.05 5.28 -4.65
N TYR A 52 2.78 5.22 -5.76
CA TYR A 52 2.25 5.34 -7.12
C TYR A 52 2.52 4.03 -7.85
N ARG A 53 1.46 3.31 -8.25
CA ARG A 53 1.59 1.97 -8.82
C ARG A 53 1.03 1.90 -10.21
N ALA A 54 1.74 1.20 -11.09
CA ALA A 54 1.26 0.77 -12.38
C ALA A 54 1.40 -0.76 -12.45
N SER A 55 0.27 -1.46 -12.60
CA SER A 55 0.21 -2.93 -12.62
C SER A 55 -0.34 -3.42 -13.93
N TYR A 56 0.25 -4.48 -14.45
CA TYR A 56 -0.34 -5.31 -15.48
C TYR A 56 -0.82 -6.61 -14.87
N ARG A 57 -2.07 -7.01 -15.15
CA ARG A 57 -2.69 -8.23 -14.63
C ARG A 57 -3.30 -9.05 -15.77
N TYR A 58 -3.13 -10.36 -15.70
CA TYR A 58 -3.70 -11.34 -16.61
C TYR A 58 -4.64 -12.27 -15.86
N VAL A 59 -5.89 -12.41 -16.37
CA VAL A 59 -6.88 -13.35 -15.82
C VAL A 59 -6.55 -14.75 -16.32
N PHE A 60 -5.95 -15.57 -15.46
CA PHE A 60 -5.52 -16.93 -15.78
C PHE A 60 -6.56 -17.99 -15.40
N TYR A 61 -7.54 -17.65 -14.56
CA TYR A 61 -8.63 -18.53 -14.19
C TYR A 61 -9.92 -17.76 -14.03
N GLU A 62 -10.99 -18.22 -14.70
CA GLU A 62 -12.33 -17.66 -14.59
C GLU A 62 -13.38 -18.76 -14.70
N ARG A 63 -14.27 -18.82 -13.72
CA ARG A 63 -15.41 -19.72 -13.61
C ARG A 63 -16.58 -18.95 -13.01
N GLU A 64 -17.78 -19.56 -12.98
CA GLU A 64 -19.02 -18.92 -12.51
C GLU A 64 -18.87 -18.10 -11.21
N ARG A 65 -18.09 -18.61 -10.26
CA ARG A 65 -17.94 -18.01 -8.93
C ARG A 65 -16.55 -17.49 -8.62
N TRP A 66 -15.54 -17.83 -9.44
CA TRP A 66 -14.15 -17.52 -9.16
C TRP A 66 -13.49 -16.80 -10.31
N ARG A 67 -12.77 -15.78 -9.97
CA ARG A 67 -11.88 -15.10 -10.93
C ARG A 67 -10.54 -14.87 -10.27
N TRP A 68 -9.48 -15.30 -10.94
CA TRP A 68 -8.10 -15.10 -10.49
C TRP A 68 -7.30 -14.41 -11.57
N SER A 69 -6.56 -13.38 -11.16
CA SER A 69 -5.60 -12.69 -12.02
C SER A 69 -4.26 -12.56 -11.33
N GLY A 70 -3.21 -12.53 -12.11
CA GLY A 70 -1.84 -12.36 -11.63
C GLY A 70 -1.02 -11.55 -12.61
N GLY A 71 0.08 -10.97 -12.13
CA GLY A 71 0.94 -10.14 -12.95
C GLY A 71 2.03 -9.45 -12.18
N GLY A 72 2.42 -8.27 -12.65
CA GLY A 72 3.47 -7.47 -12.04
C GLY A 72 3.05 -6.02 -11.84
N THR A 73 3.60 -5.42 -10.81
CA THR A 73 3.41 -4.02 -10.45
C THR A 73 4.77 -3.32 -10.40
N LEU A 74 4.84 -2.15 -10.99
CA LEU A 74 5.91 -1.19 -10.72
C LEU A 74 5.38 -0.18 -9.71
N ASN A 75 5.99 -0.13 -8.54
CA ASN A 75 5.67 0.81 -7.46
C ASN A 75 6.77 1.87 -7.36
N ILE A 76 6.38 3.14 -7.49
CA ILE A 76 7.23 4.28 -7.15
C ILE A 76 6.83 4.69 -5.74
N ARG A 77 7.77 4.55 -4.82
CA ARG A 77 7.62 4.90 -3.41
C ARG A 77 8.32 6.22 -3.14
N ASP A 78 7.61 7.18 -2.55
CA ASP A 78 8.19 8.42 -2.03
C ASP A 78 7.95 8.49 -0.52
N ALA A 79 9.04 8.31 0.25
CA ALA A 79 9.01 8.27 1.71
C ALA A 79 9.72 9.50 2.29
N GLU A 80 9.14 10.08 3.33
CA GLU A 80 9.73 11.18 4.09
C GLU A 80 9.56 10.91 5.59
N ILE A 81 10.65 11.06 6.33
CA ILE A 81 10.62 11.10 7.80
C ILE A 81 11.06 12.48 8.22
N ARG A 82 10.25 13.16 9.03
CA ARG A 82 10.55 14.47 9.56
C ARG A 82 10.48 14.44 11.08
N LEU A 83 11.55 14.91 11.73
CA LEU A 83 11.59 15.14 13.17
C LEU A 83 11.66 16.65 13.44
N ARG A 84 10.83 17.12 14.38
CA ARG A 84 10.80 18.53 14.79
C ARG A 84 10.77 18.62 16.31
N GLN A 85 11.67 19.48 16.85
CA GLN A 85 11.73 19.81 18.26
C GLN A 85 11.98 21.31 18.41
N GLY A 86 10.96 22.09 18.74
CA GLY A 86 11.03 23.53 18.76
C GLY A 86 11.40 24.11 17.39
N ALA A 87 12.53 24.82 17.31
CA ALA A 87 13.05 25.37 16.07
C ALA A 87 13.92 24.40 15.28
N LEU A 88 14.28 23.25 15.86
CA LEU A 88 15.11 22.24 15.22
C LEU A 88 14.24 21.33 14.36
N THR A 89 14.57 21.21 13.07
CA THR A 89 13.88 20.31 12.15
C THR A 89 14.90 19.58 11.29
N ARG A 90 14.68 18.27 11.09
CA ARG A 90 15.44 17.45 10.15
C ARG A 90 14.49 16.59 9.35
N VAL A 91 14.85 16.37 8.10
CA VAL A 91 14.03 15.64 7.13
C VAL A 91 14.91 14.65 6.38
N GLU A 92 14.47 13.42 6.31
CA GLU A 92 15.04 12.38 5.45
C GLU A 92 14.04 12.01 4.38
N LYS A 93 14.47 11.93 3.13
CA LYS A 93 13.65 11.57 1.98
C LYS A 93 14.27 10.41 1.24
N ASN A 94 13.42 9.48 0.82
CA ASN A 94 13.83 8.36 0.02
C ASN A 94 12.80 8.05 -1.04
N THR A 95 13.18 8.16 -2.31
CA THR A 95 12.34 7.75 -3.44
C THR A 95 12.93 6.50 -4.07
N GLY A 96 12.11 5.49 -4.27
CA GLY A 96 12.57 4.20 -4.79
C GLY A 96 11.58 3.55 -5.74
N PHE A 97 12.13 2.72 -6.64
CA PHE A 97 11.37 1.85 -7.53
C PHE A 97 11.34 0.44 -6.96
N VAL A 98 10.15 -0.11 -6.77
CA VAL A 98 9.96 -1.44 -6.18
C VAL A 98 9.11 -2.29 -7.13
N PRO A 99 9.70 -3.28 -7.83
CA PRO A 99 8.92 -4.25 -8.57
C PRO A 99 8.20 -5.18 -7.61
N LEU A 100 6.93 -5.50 -7.87
CA LEU A 100 6.12 -6.40 -7.06
C LEU A 100 5.45 -7.43 -7.98
N LEU A 101 5.18 -8.61 -7.43
CA LEU A 101 4.25 -9.56 -8.00
C LEU A 101 2.85 -9.21 -7.55
N ALA A 102 1.87 -9.32 -8.44
CA ALA A 102 0.48 -9.04 -8.17
C ALA A 102 -0.37 -10.31 -8.29
N LEU A 103 -1.29 -10.52 -7.35
CA LEU A 103 -2.30 -11.58 -7.37
C LEU A 103 -3.62 -11.02 -6.87
N GLU A 104 -4.70 -11.27 -7.61
CA GLU A 104 -6.05 -10.94 -7.17
C GLU A 104 -6.94 -12.16 -7.31
N GLY A 105 -7.75 -12.43 -6.28
CA GLY A 105 -8.75 -13.47 -6.28
C GLY A 105 -10.11 -12.92 -5.89
N GLN A 106 -11.12 -13.15 -6.71
CA GLN A 106 -12.51 -12.81 -6.40
C GLN A 106 -13.36 -14.07 -6.30
N TRP A 107 -14.18 -14.15 -5.25
CA TRP A 107 -15.13 -15.23 -5.04
C TRP A 107 -16.55 -14.68 -4.87
N ARG A 108 -17.43 -14.98 -5.83
CA ARG A 108 -18.86 -14.63 -5.79
C ARG A 108 -19.65 -15.76 -5.13
N PHE A 109 -20.05 -15.59 -3.87
CA PHE A 109 -20.67 -16.64 -3.07
C PHE A 109 -22.19 -16.51 -2.95
N ALA A 110 -22.76 -15.32 -3.22
CA ALA A 110 -24.20 -15.06 -3.25
C ALA A 110 -24.52 -13.94 -4.26
N PRO A 111 -25.78 -13.75 -4.67
CA PRO A 111 -26.17 -12.66 -5.56
C PRO A 111 -25.71 -11.29 -5.01
N GLY A 112 -24.90 -10.58 -5.79
CA GLY A 112 -24.31 -9.30 -5.42
C GLY A 112 -23.14 -9.37 -4.44
N TRP A 113 -22.92 -10.44 -3.68
CA TRP A 113 -21.86 -10.55 -2.67
C TRP A 113 -20.61 -11.23 -3.21
N TYR A 114 -19.46 -10.67 -2.85
CA TYR A 114 -18.16 -11.27 -3.19
C TYR A 114 -17.10 -11.04 -2.12
N GLY A 115 -16.19 -12.00 -2.01
CA GLY A 115 -14.92 -11.85 -1.31
C GLY A 115 -13.83 -11.46 -2.30
N LEU A 116 -12.91 -10.61 -1.88
CA LEU A 116 -11.77 -10.16 -2.68
C LEU A 116 -10.49 -10.30 -1.87
N LEU A 117 -9.52 -11.03 -2.42
CA LEU A 117 -8.11 -11.01 -2.03
C LEU A 117 -7.36 -10.15 -3.04
N ASP A 118 -6.63 -9.15 -2.56
CA ASP A 118 -5.71 -8.35 -3.37
C ASP A 118 -4.32 -8.41 -2.71
N PHE A 119 -3.34 -8.90 -3.44
CA PHE A 119 -1.98 -9.08 -2.98
C PHE A 119 -1.00 -8.45 -3.96
N GLU A 120 -0.08 -7.66 -3.44
CA GLU A 120 1.10 -7.20 -4.15
C GLU A 120 2.32 -7.36 -3.24
N GLY A 121 3.35 -8.04 -3.70
CA GLY A 121 4.51 -8.24 -2.84
C GLY A 121 5.73 -8.83 -3.55
N LEU A 122 6.87 -8.52 -2.97
CA LEU A 122 8.16 -9.13 -3.28
C LEU A 122 9.05 -9.07 -2.04
N ALA A 123 9.83 -10.12 -1.84
CA ALA A 123 10.90 -10.15 -0.85
C ALA A 123 12.22 -10.49 -1.54
N ALA A 124 13.27 -9.76 -1.19
CA ALA A 124 14.63 -9.92 -1.68
C ALA A 124 15.61 -9.74 -0.51
N PRO A 125 16.89 -10.12 -0.64
CA PRO A 125 17.87 -9.93 0.43
C PRO A 125 17.98 -8.49 0.93
N GLN A 126 17.71 -7.49 0.06
CA GLN A 126 17.80 -6.06 0.37
C GLN A 126 16.54 -5.49 1.02
N GLY A 127 15.49 -6.30 1.23
CA GLY A 127 14.25 -5.86 1.84
C GLY A 127 13.01 -6.56 1.31
N ARG A 128 11.86 -6.15 1.83
CA ARG A 128 10.56 -6.67 1.39
C ARG A 128 9.53 -5.56 1.25
N ALA A 129 8.56 -5.79 0.40
CA ALA A 129 7.35 -5.00 0.32
C ALA A 129 6.18 -5.96 0.12
N ILE A 130 5.23 -5.95 1.04
CA ILE A 130 4.05 -6.82 1.05
C ILE A 130 2.84 -5.94 1.32
N ASP A 131 1.87 -6.03 0.45
CA ASP A 131 0.58 -5.35 0.56
C ASP A 131 -0.52 -6.39 0.32
N VAL A 132 -1.29 -6.71 1.34
CA VAL A 132 -2.36 -7.69 1.24
C VAL A 132 -3.64 -7.12 1.82
N ALA A 133 -4.74 -7.25 1.07
CA ALA A 133 -6.07 -6.85 1.51
C ALA A 133 -7.07 -7.98 1.31
N LEU A 134 -7.88 -8.22 2.34
CA LEU A 134 -9.07 -9.07 2.29
C LEU A 134 -10.30 -8.20 2.46
N LYS A 135 -11.22 -8.26 1.51
CA LYS A 135 -12.41 -7.41 1.47
C LYS A 135 -13.66 -8.25 1.25
N LEU A 136 -14.75 -7.82 1.85
CA LEU A 136 -16.10 -8.25 1.54
C LEU A 136 -16.77 -7.15 0.73
N GLY A 137 -17.31 -7.47 -0.43
CA GLY A 137 -17.94 -6.51 -1.32
C GLY A 137 -19.38 -6.86 -1.66
N TYR A 138 -20.13 -5.83 -2.07
CA TYR A 138 -21.50 -5.94 -2.52
C TYR A 138 -21.76 -5.07 -3.74
N ASP A 139 -22.33 -5.65 -4.79
CA ASP A 139 -22.76 -4.94 -5.99
C ASP A 139 -24.11 -4.25 -5.72
N VAL A 140 -24.10 -2.97 -5.45
CA VAL A 140 -25.30 -2.15 -5.16
C VAL A 140 -26.14 -1.98 -6.43
N THR A 141 -25.47 -1.77 -7.56
CA THR A 141 -26.05 -1.72 -8.91
C THR A 141 -25.11 -2.44 -9.89
N PRO A 142 -25.49 -2.65 -11.16
CA PRO A 142 -24.57 -3.22 -12.15
C PRO A 142 -23.26 -2.42 -12.35
N ASN A 143 -23.25 -1.15 -11.94
CA ASN A 143 -22.13 -0.24 -12.15
C ASN A 143 -21.49 0.26 -10.86
N ILE A 144 -22.10 0.00 -9.69
CA ILE A 144 -21.62 0.51 -8.40
C ILE A 144 -21.48 -0.65 -7.42
N SER A 145 -20.29 -0.81 -6.87
CA SER A 145 -20.00 -1.77 -5.80
C SER A 145 -19.39 -1.06 -4.60
N VAL A 146 -19.66 -1.55 -3.41
CA VAL A 146 -19.01 -1.15 -2.17
C VAL A 146 -18.24 -2.35 -1.61
N ALA A 147 -17.08 -2.09 -1.03
CA ALA A 147 -16.30 -3.14 -0.38
C ALA A 147 -15.61 -2.62 0.87
N GLY A 148 -15.61 -3.41 1.91
CA GLY A 148 -14.89 -3.12 3.15
C GLY A 148 -14.07 -4.31 3.60
N GLY A 149 -13.01 -4.06 4.34
CA GLY A 149 -12.15 -5.14 4.80
C GLY A 149 -10.93 -4.66 5.56
N TYR A 150 -9.90 -5.50 5.53
CA TYR A 150 -8.68 -5.30 6.25
C TYR A 150 -7.48 -5.38 5.31
N ARG A 151 -6.51 -4.47 5.50
CA ARG A 151 -5.28 -4.39 4.70
C ARG A 151 -4.07 -4.35 5.62
N ILE A 152 -3.07 -5.11 5.27
CA ILE A 152 -1.74 -5.10 5.86
C ILE A 152 -0.76 -4.59 4.81
N LEU A 153 -0.02 -3.55 5.16
CA LEU A 153 1.12 -3.06 4.41
C LEU A 153 2.37 -3.26 5.27
N ASP A 154 3.27 -4.14 4.85
CA ASP A 154 4.53 -4.45 5.54
C ASP A 154 5.67 -4.26 4.56
N GLY A 155 6.66 -3.47 4.94
CA GLY A 155 7.80 -3.26 4.07
C GLY A 155 8.95 -2.57 4.75
N GLY A 156 10.12 -2.71 4.12
CA GLY A 156 11.33 -2.09 4.59
C GLY A 156 12.53 -2.48 3.76
N ALA A 157 13.63 -1.80 4.02
CA ALA A 157 14.93 -2.06 3.45
C ALA A 157 15.91 -2.50 4.55
N ASP A 158 16.77 -3.45 4.18
CA ASP A 158 17.90 -3.93 4.96
C ASP A 158 19.11 -3.90 4.04
N ASN A 159 19.87 -2.82 4.11
CA ASN A 159 21.11 -2.67 3.37
C ASN A 159 22.16 -1.99 4.26
N ASP A 160 23.41 -1.90 3.76
CA ASP A 160 24.56 -1.41 4.54
C ASP A 160 24.36 0.01 5.12
N ASP A 161 23.47 0.79 4.52
CA ASP A 161 23.23 2.20 4.90
C ASP A 161 21.91 2.40 5.68
N LEU A 162 20.96 1.47 5.60
CA LEU A 162 19.61 1.67 6.13
C LEU A 162 18.97 0.35 6.59
N TYR A 163 18.58 0.30 7.86
CA TYR A 163 17.68 -0.71 8.39
C TYR A 163 16.37 -0.06 8.82
N THR A 164 15.32 -0.22 8.02
CA THR A 164 14.00 0.36 8.31
C THR A 164 12.91 -0.58 7.87
N PHE A 165 12.06 -1.01 8.82
CA PHE A 165 10.85 -1.77 8.54
C PHE A 165 9.67 -1.09 9.21
N ALA A 166 8.55 -1.02 8.47
CA ALA A 166 7.29 -0.50 8.97
C ALA A 166 6.16 -1.45 8.59
N ARG A 167 5.19 -1.61 9.50
CA ARG A 167 3.96 -2.35 9.26
C ARG A 167 2.78 -1.48 9.63
N PHE A 168 1.83 -1.40 8.70
CA PHE A 168 0.57 -0.69 8.89
C PHE A 168 -0.59 -1.66 8.70
N ASP A 169 -1.42 -1.73 9.71
CA ASP A 169 -2.64 -2.51 9.73
C ASP A 169 -3.83 -1.54 9.68
N SER A 170 -4.73 -1.71 8.72
CA SER A 170 -5.81 -0.76 8.48
C SER A 170 -7.12 -1.41 8.09
N ALA A 171 -8.23 -0.83 8.57
CA ALA A 171 -9.55 -1.07 7.97
C ALA A 171 -9.65 -0.25 6.68
N VAL A 172 -10.22 -0.85 5.64
CA VAL A 172 -10.40 -0.20 4.35
C VAL A 172 -11.86 -0.22 3.93
N LEU A 173 -12.30 0.87 3.33
CA LEU A 173 -13.62 1.00 2.70
C LEU A 173 -13.42 1.57 1.30
N GLY A 174 -14.11 1.01 0.33
CA GLY A 174 -14.01 1.43 -1.07
C GLY A 174 -15.37 1.47 -1.76
N LEU A 175 -15.49 2.42 -2.67
CA LEU A 175 -16.55 2.53 -3.65
C LEU A 175 -15.92 2.33 -5.02
N THR A 176 -16.49 1.43 -5.81
CA THR A 176 -16.08 1.21 -7.19
C THR A 176 -17.20 1.62 -8.13
N TRP A 177 -16.87 2.40 -9.13
CA TRP A 177 -17.77 2.76 -10.21
C TRP A 177 -17.20 2.25 -11.53
N SER A 178 -17.99 1.44 -12.24
CA SER A 178 -17.63 0.86 -13.54
C SER A 178 -18.32 1.64 -14.67
N PHE A 179 -17.52 2.10 -15.62
CA PHE A 179 -18.00 2.70 -16.87
C PHE A 179 -18.08 1.61 -17.93
N ARG A 180 -19.17 1.55 -18.64
CA ARG A 180 -19.35 0.71 -19.84
C ARG A 180 -19.63 1.59 -21.03
#